data_70c0af27303a7cc95e3104e34ed180de
#
_entry.id   70c0af27303a7cc95e3104e34ed180de
#
_cell.length_a   1.000
_cell.length_b   1.000
_cell.length_c   1.000
_cell.angle_alpha   90.00
_cell.angle_beta   90.00
_cell.angle_gamma   90.00
#
_symmetry.space_group_name_H-M   'P 1'
#
loop_
_entity.id
_entity.type
_entity.pdbx_description
1 polymer ?
#
loop_
_entity_poly.entity_id
_entity_poly.type
_entity_poly.pdbx_seq_one_letter_code
_entity_poly.pdbx_strand_id
1 'polypeptide(L)'
;MTTAISVKNIGKQYKIGAAESKFRYNMLRDVIVDTFYAPVRIAKAMIGKSDRRSNQNYVWALKNVSFDLEEGKVLGIVGRNGAGKSTLLKILSRVTEPTVGTVSVRGRVGSLLEVGTGFHPELTGRENIYMNGAILGMRRAEIDSKFDEIVDFSEVTQYIDTPVKRYSSGMYLRLAFAVAAHLEPEILVVDEVLAVGDAEFQRKCLGKMGDVAQQGRTVLFVSHNMSAILRLTQEAIVLNKGQMLMRGPTQEAVDFYLSSGQSQAGERNWDADEIPAASQLFKPISLKIKNRSGKVVDTVRSIEPVTVEFEYQLDAPVTGLRVGFYLSTMRGEYVLTSFDTDEPRLFEKHDTRNTGHYISRAEIPADIFNEGRYSIGVNASSFGVRRYFMDENAIAFNVDITGAPGMQWTEPRVGPVRPRLNWKIEKLD
;
A
#
# COMPACT_ATOMS: atom_id res chain seq x y z
N MET A 1 -20.46 19.19 -16.79
CA MET A 1 -20.22 18.46 -15.55
C MET A 1 -19.45 19.37 -14.61
N THR A 2 -19.77 19.37 -13.33
CA THR A 2 -19.18 20.29 -12.35
C THR A 2 -17.91 19.66 -11.79
N THR A 3 -16.83 20.44 -11.67
CA THR A 3 -15.57 19.94 -11.08
C THR A 3 -15.66 20.00 -9.55
N ALA A 4 -15.51 18.86 -8.90
CA ALA A 4 -15.46 18.74 -7.44
C ALA A 4 -14.07 19.09 -6.88
N ILE A 5 -13.02 18.63 -7.52
CA ILE A 5 -11.63 18.88 -7.13
C ILE A 5 -10.84 19.34 -8.34
N SER A 6 -10.13 20.46 -8.21
CA SER A 6 -9.16 20.93 -9.21
C SER A 6 -7.80 21.14 -8.57
N VAL A 7 -6.82 20.44 -9.08
CA VAL A 7 -5.43 20.43 -8.63
C VAL A 7 -4.54 20.99 -9.73
N LYS A 8 -3.81 22.08 -9.45
CA LYS A 8 -2.97 22.76 -10.46
C LYS A 8 -1.54 22.90 -9.98
N ASN A 9 -0.64 22.17 -10.63
CA ASN A 9 0.82 22.24 -10.45
C ASN A 9 1.26 22.10 -8.99
N ILE A 10 0.60 21.24 -8.19
CA ILE A 10 0.96 21.10 -6.79
C ILE A 10 2.31 20.43 -6.62
N GLY A 11 3.05 20.97 -5.66
CA GLY A 11 4.27 20.38 -5.14
C GLY A 11 4.38 20.54 -3.63
N LYS A 12 4.98 19.56 -2.98
CA LYS A 12 5.24 19.57 -1.54
C LYS A 12 6.66 19.18 -1.25
N GLN A 13 7.36 20.05 -0.53
CA GLN A 13 8.69 19.78 0.01
C GLN A 13 8.65 19.52 1.50
N TYR A 14 9.48 18.59 1.95
CA TYR A 14 9.80 18.39 3.36
C TYR A 14 11.29 18.55 3.59
N LYS A 15 11.65 19.11 4.74
CA LYS A 15 13.05 19.26 5.18
C LYS A 15 13.51 17.98 5.86
N ILE A 16 14.61 17.38 5.39
CA ILE A 16 15.22 16.20 6.01
C ILE A 16 16.32 16.65 6.97
N GLY A 17 16.42 16.01 8.15
CA GLY A 17 17.58 16.12 9.02
C GLY A 17 17.60 17.30 10.00
N ALA A 18 16.46 17.94 10.25
CA ALA A 18 16.34 18.85 11.38
C ALA A 18 15.27 18.32 12.34
N ALA A 19 15.66 17.61 13.37
CA ALA A 19 14.86 17.63 14.58
C ALA A 19 14.74 19.12 14.95
N GLU A 20 13.60 19.74 14.71
CA GLU A 20 13.30 21.06 15.22
C GLU A 20 13.32 20.96 16.74
N SER A 21 14.43 21.40 17.34
CA SER A 21 14.48 21.71 18.75
C SER A 21 13.64 22.98 19.02
N LYS A 22 12.32 22.89 18.78
CA LYS A 22 11.38 24.01 18.99
C LYS A 22 10.81 24.08 20.39
N PHE A 23 11.33 23.31 21.34
CA PHE A 23 11.07 23.50 22.76
C PHE A 23 12.38 23.55 23.57
N ARG A 24 13.31 24.43 23.19
CA ARG A 24 14.18 24.98 24.22
C ARG A 24 13.34 26.04 24.94
N TYR A 25 12.92 25.72 26.15
CA TYR A 25 12.66 26.75 27.17
C TYR A 25 13.94 27.55 27.29
N ASN A 26 13.99 28.71 26.66
CA ASN A 26 15.06 29.68 26.91
C ASN A 26 14.88 30.13 28.35
N MET A 27 15.69 29.58 29.26
CA MET A 27 15.83 30.14 30.60
C MET A 27 16.35 31.56 30.43
N LEU A 28 15.85 32.49 31.24
CA LEU A 28 16.30 33.91 31.28
C LEU A 28 17.82 34.05 31.24
N ARG A 29 18.56 33.08 31.80
CA ARG A 29 20.01 32.98 31.78
C ARG A 29 20.59 32.84 30.35
N ASP A 30 19.94 32.09 29.46
CA ASP A 30 20.43 31.87 28.09
C ASP A 30 20.25 33.13 27.23
N VAL A 31 19.19 33.91 27.48
CA VAL A 31 18.93 35.18 26.79
C VAL A 31 20.00 36.22 27.21
N ILE A 32 20.41 36.25 28.48
CA ILE A 32 21.43 37.18 29.00
C ILE A 32 22.80 36.82 28.43
N VAL A 33 23.15 35.54 28.38
CA VAL A 33 24.45 35.08 27.84
C VAL A 33 24.54 35.34 26.33
N ASP A 34 23.47 35.10 25.56
CA ASP A 34 23.44 35.37 24.11
C ASP A 34 23.56 36.87 23.80
N THR A 35 23.00 37.73 24.63
CA THR A 35 23.10 39.19 24.46
C THR A 35 24.51 39.70 24.73
N PHE A 36 25.24 39.15 25.73
CA PHE A 36 26.61 39.55 26.04
C PHE A 36 27.67 39.07 25.04
N TYR A 37 27.43 37.92 24.37
CA TYR A 37 28.38 37.37 23.39
C TYR A 37 28.02 37.70 21.93
N ALA A 38 26.95 38.46 21.69
CA ALA A 38 26.52 38.88 20.35
C ALA A 38 27.62 39.66 19.57
N PRO A 39 28.35 40.64 20.19
CA PRO A 39 29.37 41.39 19.45
C PRO A 39 30.59 40.55 19.05
N VAL A 40 30.96 39.54 19.84
CA VAL A 40 32.09 38.64 19.54
C VAL A 40 31.73 37.68 18.40
N ARG A 41 30.47 37.27 18.27
CA ARG A 41 29.98 36.45 17.16
C ARG A 41 29.92 37.23 15.84
N ILE A 42 29.53 38.50 15.89
CA ILE A 42 29.52 39.38 14.71
C ILE A 42 30.95 39.63 14.21
N ALA A 43 31.91 39.88 15.09
CA ALA A 43 33.33 40.05 14.74
C ALA A 43 33.93 38.75 14.13
N LYS A 44 33.61 37.58 14.67
CA LYS A 44 34.03 36.29 14.09
C LYS A 44 33.35 35.95 12.74
N ALA A 45 32.14 36.41 12.51
CA ALA A 45 31.44 36.24 11.24
C ALA A 45 32.01 37.11 10.10
N MET A 46 32.66 38.26 10.46
CA MET A 46 33.32 39.15 9.48
C MET A 46 34.72 38.68 9.07
N ILE A 47 35.37 37.81 9.84
CA ILE A 47 36.74 37.34 9.56
C ILE A 47 36.79 35.93 8.96
N GLY A 48 35.70 35.17 9.03
CA GLY A 48 35.61 33.81 8.54
C GLY A 48 34.97 33.75 7.15
N LYS A 49 35.77 33.49 6.15
CA LYS A 49 35.39 33.22 4.77
C LYS A 49 34.25 32.19 4.65
N SER A 50 33.35 32.52 3.73
CA SER A 50 32.76 31.63 2.75
C SER A 50 31.74 30.58 3.21
N ASP A 51 30.56 30.80 2.73
CA ASP A 51 29.70 29.80 2.04
C ASP A 51 29.87 28.33 2.50
N ARG A 52 29.47 28.05 3.70
CA ARG A 52 28.69 26.82 3.92
C ARG A 52 27.23 27.23 3.84
N ARG A 53 26.70 27.39 2.61
CA ARG A 53 25.30 27.14 2.32
C ARG A 53 25.03 25.78 2.96
N SER A 54 24.34 25.77 4.11
CA SER A 54 23.79 24.55 4.65
C SER A 54 22.96 23.96 3.51
N ASN A 55 23.43 22.87 2.95
CA ASN A 55 22.67 22.06 2.02
C ASN A 55 21.48 21.56 2.85
N GLN A 56 20.43 22.39 2.93
CA GLN A 56 19.19 22.01 3.55
C GLN A 56 18.63 20.93 2.62
N ASN A 57 18.78 19.68 3.03
CA ASN A 57 18.26 18.55 2.28
C ASN A 57 16.74 18.62 2.32
N TYR A 58 16.17 19.22 1.28
CA TYR A 58 14.74 19.16 1.02
C TYR A 58 14.45 18.00 0.06
N VAL A 59 13.41 17.25 0.38
CA VAL A 59 12.89 16.21 -0.51
C VAL A 59 11.52 16.61 -1.01
N TRP A 60 11.32 16.50 -2.30
CA TRP A 60 10.03 16.63 -2.92
C TRP A 60 9.20 15.37 -2.70
N ALA A 61 8.15 15.48 -1.89
CA ALA A 61 7.15 14.43 -1.74
C ALA A 61 6.12 14.45 -2.89
N LEU A 62 5.86 15.64 -3.45
CA LEU A 62 5.08 15.84 -4.67
C LEU A 62 5.73 16.92 -5.53
N LYS A 63 5.67 16.75 -6.85
CA LYS A 63 6.25 17.67 -7.81
C LYS A 63 5.37 17.76 -9.06
N ASN A 64 4.81 18.94 -9.31
CA ASN A 64 4.06 19.27 -10.53
C ASN A 64 2.90 18.30 -10.83
N VAL A 65 2.05 18.02 -9.84
CA VAL A 65 0.86 17.16 -10.00
C VAL A 65 -0.34 18.04 -10.35
N SER A 66 -1.03 17.70 -11.44
CA SER A 66 -2.23 18.44 -11.90
C SER A 66 -3.29 17.48 -12.39
N PHE A 67 -4.53 17.62 -11.89
CA PHE A 67 -5.70 16.90 -12.37
C PHE A 67 -6.99 17.56 -11.91
N ASP A 68 -8.07 17.28 -12.62
CA ASP A 68 -9.41 17.67 -12.23
C ASP A 68 -10.25 16.41 -11.98
N LEU A 69 -11.12 16.43 -10.97
CA LEU A 69 -12.07 15.36 -10.66
C LEU A 69 -13.47 15.91 -10.69
N GLU A 70 -14.32 15.32 -11.52
CA GLU A 70 -15.73 15.69 -11.65
C GLU A 70 -16.57 15.16 -10.48
N GLU A 71 -17.68 15.84 -10.19
CA GLU A 71 -18.65 15.38 -9.19
C GLU A 71 -19.20 13.98 -9.55
N GLY A 72 -19.33 13.14 -8.55
CA GLY A 72 -19.86 11.78 -8.69
C GLY A 72 -18.88 10.76 -9.27
N LYS A 73 -17.63 11.13 -9.54
CA LYS A 73 -16.61 10.22 -10.05
C LYS A 73 -15.78 9.60 -8.94
N VAL A 74 -15.35 8.37 -9.17
CA VAL A 74 -14.44 7.64 -8.28
C VAL A 74 -13.07 7.54 -8.94
N LEU A 75 -12.05 8.15 -8.31
CA LEU A 75 -10.68 8.19 -8.80
C LEU A 75 -9.77 7.34 -7.94
N GLY A 76 -9.11 6.36 -8.54
CA GLY A 76 -8.06 5.57 -7.91
C GLY A 76 -6.73 6.30 -7.89
N ILE A 77 -5.94 6.11 -6.84
CA ILE A 77 -4.56 6.59 -6.77
C ILE A 77 -3.67 5.41 -6.41
N VAL A 78 -2.82 5.03 -7.33
CA VAL A 78 -1.89 3.91 -7.20
C VAL A 78 -0.44 4.37 -7.23
N GLY A 79 0.45 3.64 -6.60
CA GLY A 79 1.88 3.95 -6.57
C GLY A 79 2.59 3.23 -5.41
N ARG A 80 3.91 3.06 -5.51
CA ARG A 80 4.75 2.42 -4.49
C ARG A 80 4.76 3.22 -3.18
N ASN A 81 5.29 2.60 -2.10
CA ASN A 81 5.56 3.32 -0.86
C ASN A 81 6.54 4.47 -1.13
N GLY A 82 6.22 5.66 -0.58
CA GLY A 82 6.99 6.88 -0.87
C GLY A 82 6.65 7.56 -2.20
N ALA A 83 5.69 7.08 -3.00
CA ALA A 83 5.28 7.72 -4.25
C ALA A 83 4.59 9.09 -4.09
N GLY A 84 4.19 9.46 -2.86
CA GLY A 84 3.53 10.73 -2.57
C GLY A 84 2.01 10.63 -2.33
N LYS A 85 1.43 9.43 -2.35
CA LYS A 85 -0.02 9.19 -2.18
C LYS A 85 -0.60 9.85 -0.92
N SER A 86 -0.08 9.49 0.25
CA SER A 86 -0.56 10.05 1.54
C SER A 86 -0.30 11.56 1.65
N THR A 87 0.75 12.10 1.02
CA THR A 87 0.98 13.54 0.96
C THR A 87 -0.09 14.24 0.11
N LEU A 88 -0.45 13.65 -1.04
CA LEU A 88 -1.53 14.16 -1.87
C LEU A 88 -2.86 14.16 -1.11
N LEU A 89 -3.21 13.06 -0.45
CA LEU A 89 -4.43 12.98 0.35
C LEU A 89 -4.45 14.01 1.49
N LYS A 90 -3.35 14.20 2.21
CA LYS A 90 -3.23 15.22 3.27
C LYS A 90 -3.45 16.65 2.76
N ILE A 91 -3.01 16.95 1.53
CA ILE A 91 -3.26 18.25 0.91
C ILE A 91 -4.75 18.40 0.56
N LEU A 92 -5.36 17.38 -0.04
CA LEU A 92 -6.77 17.39 -0.44
C LEU A 92 -7.70 17.45 0.77
N SER A 93 -7.33 16.80 1.88
CA SER A 93 -8.05 16.87 3.18
C SER A 93 -7.71 18.11 4.00
N ARG A 94 -6.94 19.06 3.47
CA ARG A 94 -6.52 20.30 4.14
C ARG A 94 -5.74 20.10 5.44
N VAL A 95 -5.15 18.94 5.66
CA VAL A 95 -4.26 18.63 6.81
C VAL A 95 -2.90 19.32 6.63
N THR A 96 -2.45 19.49 5.38
CA THR A 96 -1.21 20.22 5.06
C THR A 96 -1.39 21.07 3.80
N GLU A 97 -0.71 22.21 3.75
CA GLU A 97 -0.73 23.08 2.58
C GLU A 97 0.33 22.62 1.55
N PRO A 98 0.08 22.80 0.24
CA PRO A 98 1.10 22.61 -0.79
C PRO A 98 2.20 23.67 -0.64
N THR A 99 3.45 23.33 -1.05
CA THR A 99 4.55 24.30 -1.10
C THR A 99 4.42 25.19 -2.33
N VAL A 100 3.93 24.64 -3.43
CA VAL A 100 3.65 25.35 -4.68
C VAL A 100 2.38 24.81 -5.31
N GLY A 101 1.74 25.62 -6.16
CA GLY A 101 0.49 25.27 -6.84
C GLY A 101 -0.75 25.57 -6.01
N THR A 102 -1.90 25.20 -6.54
CA THR A 102 -3.22 25.49 -5.93
C THR A 102 -4.14 24.29 -6.00
N VAL A 103 -4.98 24.15 -4.98
CA VAL A 103 -6.05 23.14 -4.92
C VAL A 103 -7.37 23.86 -4.65
N SER A 104 -8.38 23.58 -5.48
CA SER A 104 -9.74 24.03 -5.29
C SER A 104 -10.63 22.82 -5.04
N VAL A 105 -11.41 22.87 -3.97
CA VAL A 105 -12.33 21.79 -3.58
C VAL A 105 -13.71 22.39 -3.32
N ARG A 106 -14.74 21.83 -3.94
CA ARG A 106 -16.13 22.20 -3.77
C ARG A 106 -16.87 21.15 -2.95
N GLY A 107 -17.44 21.55 -1.82
CA GLY A 107 -18.14 20.67 -0.89
C GLY A 107 -17.30 20.29 0.33
N ARG A 108 -17.92 19.50 1.22
CA ARG A 108 -17.27 18.95 2.42
C ARG A 108 -16.38 17.76 2.03
N VAL A 109 -15.21 17.71 2.61
CA VAL A 109 -14.29 16.58 2.46
C VAL A 109 -14.35 15.74 3.73
N GLY A 110 -14.79 14.49 3.60
CA GLY A 110 -14.65 13.49 4.64
C GLY A 110 -13.38 12.67 4.37
N SER A 111 -12.53 12.52 5.37
CA SER A 111 -11.28 11.81 5.23
C SER A 111 -11.21 10.62 6.16
N LEU A 112 -10.96 9.43 5.61
CA LEU A 112 -10.71 8.22 6.38
C LEU A 112 -9.22 8.01 6.70
N LEU A 113 -8.37 9.05 6.51
CA LEU A 113 -6.93 9.00 6.78
C LEU A 113 -6.58 8.76 8.24
N GLU A 114 -7.45 9.21 9.14
CA GLU A 114 -7.18 9.25 10.58
C GLU A 114 -8.33 8.59 11.35
N VAL A 115 -8.73 7.39 10.94
CA VAL A 115 -9.76 6.60 11.63
C VAL A 115 -9.38 6.40 13.08
N GLY A 116 -10.26 6.80 14.01
CA GLY A 116 -10.02 6.72 15.45
C GLY A 116 -9.29 7.92 16.05
N THR A 117 -8.79 8.86 15.25
CA THR A 117 -8.28 10.13 15.78
C THR A 117 -9.43 10.89 16.43
N GLY A 118 -9.21 11.33 17.67
CA GLY A 118 -10.24 12.06 18.44
C GLY A 118 -11.07 11.17 19.36
N PHE A 119 -10.88 9.86 19.40
CA PHE A 119 -11.49 9.03 20.45
C PHE A 119 -10.82 9.31 21.80
N HIS A 120 -11.65 9.55 22.81
CA HIS A 120 -11.18 9.77 24.17
C HIS A 120 -11.29 8.48 24.99
N PRO A 121 -10.21 7.99 25.60
CA PRO A 121 -10.19 6.67 26.25
C PRO A 121 -11.13 6.57 27.47
N GLU A 122 -11.41 7.67 28.15
CA GLU A 122 -12.31 7.69 29.31
C GLU A 122 -13.81 7.75 28.94
N LEU A 123 -14.14 8.13 27.71
CA LEU A 123 -15.52 8.18 27.22
C LEU A 123 -15.99 6.80 26.78
N THR A 124 -17.29 6.56 26.89
CA THR A 124 -17.96 5.36 26.38
C THR A 124 -17.93 5.31 24.85
N GLY A 125 -18.24 4.16 24.26
CA GLY A 125 -18.41 4.03 22.82
C GLY A 125 -19.46 5.00 22.29
N ARG A 126 -20.59 5.13 22.98
CA ARG A 126 -21.67 6.09 22.66
C ARG A 126 -21.15 7.51 22.59
N GLU A 127 -20.51 7.98 23.64
CA GLU A 127 -19.98 9.36 23.70
C GLU A 127 -18.90 9.60 22.64
N ASN A 128 -18.08 8.60 22.35
CA ASN A 128 -17.09 8.68 21.27
C ASN A 128 -17.71 8.75 19.87
N ILE A 129 -18.86 8.07 19.62
CA ILE A 129 -19.61 8.23 18.36
C ILE A 129 -20.00 9.70 18.17
N TYR A 130 -20.59 10.35 19.18
CA TYR A 130 -20.97 11.75 19.09
C TYR A 130 -19.77 12.68 18.92
N MET A 131 -18.74 12.48 19.72
CA MET A 131 -17.55 13.30 19.69
C MET A 131 -16.81 13.17 18.35
N ASN A 132 -16.54 11.94 17.91
CA ASN A 132 -15.83 11.69 16.66
C ASN A 132 -16.66 12.10 15.44
N GLY A 133 -17.98 11.81 15.42
CA GLY A 133 -18.88 12.25 14.38
C GLY A 133 -18.86 13.78 14.23
N ALA A 134 -18.88 14.53 15.33
CA ALA A 134 -18.78 15.99 15.32
C ALA A 134 -17.40 16.47 14.80
N ILE A 135 -16.29 15.84 15.20
CA ILE A 135 -14.93 16.13 14.72
C ILE A 135 -14.85 15.90 13.19
N LEU A 136 -15.47 14.84 12.70
CA LEU A 136 -15.53 14.52 11.27
C LEU A 136 -16.55 15.36 10.49
N GLY A 137 -17.25 16.28 11.15
CA GLY A 137 -18.14 17.26 10.53
C GLY A 137 -19.61 16.83 10.40
N MET A 138 -20.03 15.76 11.09
CA MET A 138 -21.46 15.41 11.19
C MET A 138 -22.20 16.39 12.11
N ARG A 139 -23.43 16.74 11.73
CA ARG A 139 -24.33 17.47 12.62
C ARG A 139 -24.94 16.50 13.64
N ARG A 140 -25.32 17.00 14.82
CA ARG A 140 -25.89 16.15 15.87
C ARG A 140 -27.11 15.36 15.38
N ALA A 141 -28.02 15.99 14.66
CA ALA A 141 -29.18 15.32 14.09
C ALA A 141 -28.81 14.21 13.08
N GLU A 142 -27.70 14.36 12.36
CA GLU A 142 -27.15 13.35 11.45
C GLU A 142 -26.60 12.16 12.23
N ILE A 143 -25.90 12.43 13.33
CA ILE A 143 -25.39 11.37 14.23
C ILE A 143 -26.57 10.62 14.88
N ASP A 144 -27.57 11.35 15.41
CA ASP A 144 -28.76 10.77 16.04
C ASP A 144 -29.50 9.83 15.07
N SER A 145 -29.67 10.24 13.80
CA SER A 145 -30.38 9.44 12.79
C SER A 145 -29.62 8.18 12.34
N LYS A 146 -28.30 8.14 12.51
CA LYS A 146 -27.43 7.03 12.06
C LYS A 146 -26.87 6.23 13.21
N PHE A 147 -27.20 6.58 14.44
CA PHE A 147 -26.59 6.02 15.63
C PHE A 147 -26.71 4.49 15.67
N ASP A 148 -27.90 3.98 15.47
CA ASP A 148 -28.16 2.54 15.52
C ASP A 148 -27.44 1.80 14.38
N GLU A 149 -27.40 2.37 13.16
CA GLU A 149 -26.66 1.80 12.04
C GLU A 149 -25.12 1.75 12.31
N ILE A 150 -24.57 2.79 12.93
CA ILE A 150 -23.17 2.85 13.33
C ILE A 150 -22.85 1.76 14.35
N VAL A 151 -23.71 1.61 15.38
CA VAL A 151 -23.54 0.63 16.43
C VAL A 151 -23.61 -0.79 15.86
N ASP A 152 -24.62 -1.08 15.04
CA ASP A 152 -24.80 -2.39 14.41
C ASP A 152 -23.66 -2.74 13.45
N PHE A 153 -23.20 -1.74 12.67
CA PHE A 153 -22.06 -1.94 11.76
C PHE A 153 -20.79 -2.29 12.50
N SER A 154 -20.55 -1.67 13.66
CA SER A 154 -19.34 -1.86 14.48
C SER A 154 -19.31 -3.19 15.23
N GLU A 155 -20.46 -3.84 15.41
CA GLU A 155 -20.62 -5.10 16.18
C GLU A 155 -20.19 -5.00 17.66
N VAL A 156 -20.22 -3.79 18.24
CA VAL A 156 -19.88 -3.56 19.65
C VAL A 156 -21.08 -3.22 20.53
N THR A 157 -22.29 -3.56 20.09
CA THR A 157 -23.57 -3.21 20.73
C THR A 157 -23.59 -3.47 22.24
N GLN A 158 -23.09 -4.63 22.69
CA GLN A 158 -23.05 -5.01 24.12
C GLN A 158 -22.11 -4.12 24.96
N TYR A 159 -21.17 -3.45 24.33
CA TYR A 159 -20.13 -2.66 25.01
C TYR A 159 -20.27 -1.16 24.78
N ILE A 160 -21.34 -0.71 24.11
CA ILE A 160 -21.49 0.68 23.67
C ILE A 160 -21.43 1.70 24.81
N ASP A 161 -21.90 1.33 25.97
CA ASP A 161 -21.90 2.18 27.18
C ASP A 161 -20.69 1.91 28.10
N THR A 162 -19.67 1.16 27.59
CA THR A 162 -18.40 0.91 28.28
C THR A 162 -17.34 1.89 27.79
N PRO A 163 -16.47 2.45 28.68
CA PRO A 163 -15.34 3.29 28.26
C PRO A 163 -14.40 2.57 27.28
N VAL A 164 -14.01 3.26 26.20
CA VAL A 164 -13.25 2.64 25.10
C VAL A 164 -11.83 2.20 25.49
N LYS A 165 -11.28 2.67 26.62
CA LYS A 165 -10.05 2.13 27.20
C LYS A 165 -10.12 0.65 27.56
N ARG A 166 -11.32 0.10 27.70
CA ARG A 166 -11.58 -1.32 27.98
C ARG A 166 -11.83 -2.14 26.72
N TYR A 167 -11.88 -1.49 25.56
CA TYR A 167 -12.07 -2.18 24.28
C TYR A 167 -10.78 -2.91 23.88
N SER A 168 -10.93 -4.02 23.17
CA SER A 168 -9.83 -4.59 22.41
C SER A 168 -9.44 -3.62 21.27
N SER A 169 -8.23 -3.74 20.75
CA SER A 169 -7.80 -2.95 19.59
C SER A 169 -8.74 -3.12 18.39
N GLY A 170 -9.27 -4.35 18.20
CA GLY A 170 -10.24 -4.63 17.14
C GLY A 170 -11.56 -3.90 17.35
N MET A 171 -12.15 -3.95 18.56
CA MET A 171 -13.39 -3.24 18.89
C MET A 171 -13.25 -1.72 18.70
N TYR A 172 -12.12 -1.17 19.16
CA TYR A 172 -11.79 0.24 19.00
C TYR A 172 -11.79 0.65 17.52
N LEU A 173 -11.07 -0.10 16.70
CA LEU A 173 -10.95 0.19 15.27
C LEU A 173 -12.27 -0.03 14.51
N ARG A 174 -13.05 -1.06 14.87
CA ARG A 174 -14.38 -1.31 14.27
C ARG A 174 -15.34 -0.15 14.56
N LEU A 175 -15.39 0.35 15.81
CA LEU A 175 -16.25 1.47 16.16
C LEU A 175 -15.81 2.77 15.44
N ALA A 176 -14.52 3.05 15.44
CA ALA A 176 -13.96 4.22 14.77
C ALA A 176 -14.25 4.21 13.25
N PHE A 177 -14.08 3.04 12.62
CA PHE A 177 -14.41 2.87 11.21
C PHE A 177 -15.91 2.98 10.94
N ALA A 178 -16.77 2.43 11.82
CA ALA A 178 -18.21 2.52 11.69
C ALA A 178 -18.69 3.98 11.64
N VAL A 179 -18.16 4.84 12.52
CA VAL A 179 -18.47 6.28 12.48
C VAL A 179 -18.04 6.88 11.15
N ALA A 180 -16.81 6.61 10.72
CA ALA A 180 -16.25 7.17 9.50
C ALA A 180 -16.95 6.66 8.22
N ALA A 181 -17.39 5.41 8.19
CA ALA A 181 -18.11 4.81 7.05
C ALA A 181 -19.55 5.34 6.89
N HIS A 182 -20.10 5.94 7.94
CA HIS A 182 -21.45 6.56 7.90
C HIS A 182 -21.42 8.08 7.69
N LEU A 183 -20.23 8.64 7.43
CA LEU A 183 -20.12 10.01 6.94
C LEU A 183 -20.76 10.14 5.55
N GLU A 184 -21.43 11.26 5.34
CA GLU A 184 -22.01 11.61 4.04
C GLU A 184 -21.46 12.94 3.51
N PRO A 185 -20.16 13.04 3.25
CA PRO A 185 -19.58 14.20 2.61
C PRO A 185 -19.84 14.16 1.10
N GLU A 186 -19.76 15.30 0.45
CA GLU A 186 -19.80 15.40 -1.00
C GLU A 186 -18.55 14.80 -1.66
N ILE A 187 -17.42 14.80 -0.94
CA ILE A 187 -16.13 14.24 -1.36
C ILE A 187 -15.59 13.34 -0.25
N LEU A 188 -15.36 12.08 -0.56
CA LEU A 188 -14.80 11.09 0.36
C LEU A 188 -13.36 10.75 -0.04
N VAL A 189 -12.44 10.88 0.91
CA VAL A 189 -11.03 10.49 0.75
C VAL A 189 -10.77 9.23 1.56
N VAL A 190 -10.43 8.14 0.86
CA VAL A 190 -10.22 6.82 1.44
C VAL A 190 -8.78 6.41 1.26
N ASP A 191 -8.09 6.11 2.35
CA ASP A 191 -6.71 5.58 2.36
C ASP A 191 -6.72 4.08 2.69
N GLU A 192 -5.57 3.48 2.63
CA GLU A 192 -5.23 2.09 2.90
C GLU A 192 -5.81 1.48 4.19
N VAL A 193 -6.36 2.30 5.09
CA VAL A 193 -6.93 1.93 6.39
C VAL A 193 -8.11 0.95 6.30
N LEU A 194 -8.61 0.62 5.10
CA LEU A 194 -9.62 -0.43 4.89
C LEU A 194 -9.14 -1.86 5.23
N ALA A 195 -7.85 -2.05 5.47
CA ALA A 195 -7.26 -3.32 5.92
C ALA A 195 -7.40 -3.57 7.43
N VAL A 196 -8.28 -2.83 8.11
CA VAL A 196 -8.50 -2.92 9.56
C VAL A 196 -9.53 -3.99 9.92
N GLY A 197 -9.27 -4.73 10.99
CA GLY A 197 -10.14 -5.79 11.48
C GLY A 197 -9.86 -7.15 10.80
N ASP A 198 -10.79 -8.09 10.99
CA ASP A 198 -10.74 -9.39 10.33
C ASP A 198 -11.26 -9.33 8.89
N ALA A 199 -11.09 -10.44 8.15
CA ALA A 199 -11.48 -10.51 6.74
C ALA A 199 -12.99 -10.29 6.50
N GLU A 200 -13.83 -10.56 7.48
CA GLU A 200 -15.28 -10.38 7.39
C GLU A 200 -15.63 -8.88 7.50
N PHE A 201 -15.06 -8.21 8.49
CA PHE A 201 -15.26 -6.78 8.66
C PHE A 201 -14.66 -5.98 7.49
N GLN A 202 -13.49 -6.38 6.98
CA GLN A 202 -12.92 -5.76 5.77
C GLN A 202 -13.85 -5.86 4.56
N ARG A 203 -14.49 -7.03 4.33
CA ARG A 203 -15.49 -7.19 3.26
C ARG A 203 -16.69 -6.28 3.45
N LYS A 204 -17.18 -6.14 4.70
CA LYS A 204 -18.28 -5.25 5.08
C LYS A 204 -17.94 -3.78 4.79
N CYS A 205 -16.71 -3.37 5.13
CA CYS A 205 -16.18 -2.04 4.84
C CYS A 205 -16.11 -1.74 3.33
N LEU A 206 -15.55 -2.67 2.55
CA LEU A 206 -15.47 -2.54 1.09
C LEU A 206 -16.86 -2.52 0.43
N GLY A 207 -17.83 -3.29 0.95
CA GLY A 207 -19.23 -3.24 0.53
C GLY A 207 -19.83 -1.84 0.71
N LYS A 208 -19.72 -1.29 1.92
CA LYS A 208 -20.23 0.07 2.24
C LYS A 208 -19.60 1.14 1.35
N MET A 209 -18.29 1.02 1.05
CA MET A 209 -17.62 1.97 0.12
C MET A 209 -18.15 1.83 -1.32
N GLY A 210 -18.46 0.61 -1.76
CA GLY A 210 -19.13 0.38 -3.05
C GLY A 210 -20.50 1.06 -3.13
N ASP A 211 -21.31 0.96 -2.08
CA ASP A 211 -22.63 1.62 -1.99
C ASP A 211 -22.49 3.14 -2.07
N VAL A 212 -21.52 3.73 -1.35
CA VAL A 212 -21.21 5.15 -1.38
C VAL A 212 -20.84 5.63 -2.79
N ALA A 213 -20.02 4.83 -3.50
CA ALA A 213 -19.62 5.12 -4.88
C ALA A 213 -20.83 5.07 -5.85
N GLN A 214 -21.74 4.11 -5.67
CA GLN A 214 -22.96 3.96 -6.49
C GLN A 214 -23.97 5.07 -6.25
N GLN A 215 -23.97 5.69 -5.06
CA GLN A 215 -24.83 6.87 -4.74
C GLN A 215 -24.41 8.16 -5.46
N GLY A 216 -23.41 8.11 -6.35
CA GLY A 216 -22.95 9.26 -7.12
C GLY A 216 -22.12 10.26 -6.34
N ARG A 217 -21.46 9.83 -5.26
CA ARG A 217 -20.52 10.67 -4.49
C ARG A 217 -19.14 10.67 -5.13
N THR A 218 -18.43 11.77 -4.94
CA THR A 218 -17.06 11.89 -5.42
C THR A 218 -16.12 11.19 -4.44
N VAL A 219 -15.34 10.21 -4.92
CA VAL A 219 -14.44 9.43 -4.06
C VAL A 219 -13.02 9.44 -4.60
N LEU A 220 -12.04 9.71 -3.72
CA LEU A 220 -10.63 9.43 -3.98
C LEU A 220 -10.24 8.18 -3.19
N PHE A 221 -9.83 7.15 -3.90
CA PHE A 221 -9.53 5.85 -3.33
C PHE A 221 -8.07 5.48 -3.49
N VAL A 222 -7.34 5.34 -2.38
CA VAL A 222 -5.95 4.88 -2.35
C VAL A 222 -5.89 3.48 -1.76
N SER A 223 -5.31 2.55 -2.49
CA SER A 223 -5.15 1.18 -2.00
C SER A 223 -3.95 0.51 -2.67
N HIS A 224 -3.31 -0.40 -1.95
CA HIS A 224 -2.36 -1.37 -2.54
C HIS A 224 -3.08 -2.59 -3.12
N ASN A 225 -4.36 -2.78 -2.79
CA ASN A 225 -5.16 -3.86 -3.34
C ASN A 225 -5.69 -3.47 -4.73
N MET A 226 -5.04 -3.96 -5.77
CA MET A 226 -5.42 -3.67 -7.16
C MET A 226 -6.82 -4.20 -7.52
N SER A 227 -7.27 -5.30 -6.90
CA SER A 227 -8.64 -5.79 -7.07
C SER A 227 -9.69 -4.79 -6.57
N ALA A 228 -9.43 -4.13 -5.44
CA ALA A 228 -10.31 -3.10 -4.91
C ALA A 228 -10.31 -1.85 -5.83
N ILE A 229 -9.15 -1.42 -6.31
CA ILE A 229 -9.00 -0.33 -7.29
C ILE A 229 -9.81 -0.64 -8.56
N LEU A 230 -9.60 -1.82 -9.16
CA LEU A 230 -10.31 -2.23 -10.39
C LEU A 230 -11.83 -2.32 -10.22
N ARG A 231 -12.31 -2.71 -9.04
CA ARG A 231 -13.74 -2.87 -8.77
C ARG A 231 -14.44 -1.57 -8.43
N LEU A 232 -13.76 -0.65 -7.75
CA LEU A 232 -14.39 0.54 -7.16
C LEU A 232 -14.17 1.82 -7.98
N THR A 233 -13.19 1.86 -8.89
CA THR A 233 -12.83 3.10 -9.61
C THR A 233 -13.01 2.95 -11.13
N GLN A 234 -13.32 4.07 -11.80
CA GLN A 234 -13.43 4.13 -13.27
C GLN A 234 -12.15 4.68 -13.90
N GLU A 235 -11.48 5.58 -13.20
CA GLU A 235 -10.19 6.17 -13.59
C GLU A 235 -9.19 6.00 -12.46
N ALA A 236 -7.90 5.95 -12.81
CA ALA A 236 -6.84 5.95 -11.82
C ALA A 236 -5.66 6.83 -12.24
N ILE A 237 -4.95 7.34 -11.21
CA ILE A 237 -3.69 8.07 -11.34
C ILE A 237 -2.56 7.17 -10.82
N VAL A 238 -1.49 7.08 -11.58
CA VAL A 238 -0.25 6.42 -11.18
C VAL A 238 0.74 7.46 -10.70
N LEU A 239 1.13 7.39 -9.44
CA LEU A 239 2.17 8.23 -8.83
C LEU A 239 3.47 7.45 -8.67
N ASN A 240 4.60 8.11 -8.98
CA ASN A 240 5.94 7.61 -8.71
C ASN A 240 6.88 8.75 -8.34
N LYS A 241 7.62 8.61 -7.24
CA LYS A 241 8.59 9.61 -6.73
C LYS A 241 8.04 11.05 -6.74
N GLY A 242 6.77 11.18 -6.34
CA GLY A 242 6.07 12.47 -6.25
C GLY A 242 5.52 13.04 -7.55
N GLN A 243 5.62 12.34 -8.64
CA GLN A 243 5.13 12.78 -9.96
C GLN A 243 3.99 11.89 -10.46
N MET A 244 3.07 12.47 -11.20
CA MET A 244 2.02 11.75 -11.90
C MET A 244 2.60 11.23 -13.23
N LEU A 245 2.67 9.89 -13.37
CA LEU A 245 3.17 9.25 -14.58
C LEU A 245 2.07 8.99 -15.59
N MET A 246 0.87 8.64 -15.11
CA MET A 246 -0.26 8.30 -15.95
C MET A 246 -1.56 8.68 -15.27
N ARG A 247 -2.58 9.03 -16.05
CA ARG A 247 -3.99 9.07 -15.70
C ARG A 247 -4.80 8.48 -16.85
N GLY A 248 -5.75 7.64 -16.54
CA GLY A 248 -6.61 7.01 -17.55
C GLY A 248 -7.60 6.03 -16.95
N PRO A 249 -8.26 5.23 -17.79
CA PRO A 249 -9.11 4.13 -17.36
C PRO A 249 -8.39 3.25 -16.36
N THR A 250 -9.10 2.82 -15.32
CA THR A 250 -8.48 2.09 -14.18
C THR A 250 -7.67 0.87 -14.64
N GLN A 251 -8.20 0.10 -15.59
CA GLN A 251 -7.50 -1.08 -16.10
C GLN A 251 -6.14 -0.73 -16.70
N GLU A 252 -6.11 0.28 -17.57
CA GLU A 252 -4.87 0.74 -18.22
C GLU A 252 -3.86 1.30 -17.21
N ALA A 253 -4.34 2.08 -16.23
CA ALA A 253 -3.50 2.66 -15.19
C ALA A 253 -2.90 1.58 -14.27
N VAL A 254 -3.68 0.55 -13.91
CA VAL A 254 -3.20 -0.59 -13.14
C VAL A 254 -2.18 -1.39 -13.96
N ASP A 255 -2.46 -1.68 -15.23
CA ASP A 255 -1.53 -2.39 -16.12
C ASP A 255 -0.23 -1.62 -16.30
N PHE A 256 -0.30 -0.29 -16.48
CA PHE A 256 0.86 0.59 -16.53
C PHE A 256 1.65 0.55 -15.22
N TYR A 257 0.97 0.69 -14.07
CA TYR A 257 1.62 0.64 -12.74
C TYR A 257 2.36 -0.67 -12.53
N LEU A 258 1.71 -1.77 -12.85
CA LEU A 258 2.27 -3.11 -12.70
C LEU A 258 3.42 -3.37 -13.70
N SER A 259 3.38 -2.76 -14.89
CA SER A 259 4.46 -2.86 -15.87
C SER A 259 5.62 -1.90 -15.60
N SER A 260 5.36 -0.69 -15.09
CA SER A 260 6.38 0.33 -14.85
C SER A 260 7.28 0.05 -13.63
N GLY A 261 6.86 -0.85 -12.74
CA GLY A 261 7.68 -1.33 -11.62
C GLY A 261 8.55 -2.54 -11.96
N GLN A 262 8.45 -3.05 -13.18
CA GLN A 262 9.06 -4.30 -13.59
C GLN A 262 10.26 -4.07 -14.50
N SER A 263 11.34 -4.71 -14.14
CA SER A 263 12.50 -4.91 -14.98
C SER A 263 12.11 -5.62 -16.27
N GLN A 264 12.80 -5.32 -17.34
CA GLN A 264 12.61 -5.90 -18.65
C GLN A 264 12.79 -7.42 -18.63
N ALA A 265 11.86 -8.12 -19.30
CA ALA A 265 12.06 -9.50 -19.76
C ALA A 265 12.34 -10.58 -18.70
N GLY A 266 11.45 -10.77 -17.71
CA GLY A 266 11.52 -11.97 -16.84
C GLY A 266 12.62 -11.94 -15.78
N GLU A 267 13.25 -10.79 -15.54
CA GLU A 267 14.29 -10.58 -14.52
C GLU A 267 14.05 -9.27 -13.75
N ARG A 268 14.26 -9.30 -12.44
CA ARG A 268 14.27 -8.16 -11.52
C ARG A 268 15.60 -8.12 -10.78
N ASN A 269 16.27 -6.99 -10.81
CA ASN A 269 17.43 -6.69 -9.99
C ASN A 269 17.07 -5.57 -9.01
N TRP A 270 17.60 -5.60 -7.79
CA TRP A 270 17.40 -4.55 -6.80
C TRP A 270 18.68 -3.73 -6.63
N ASP A 271 18.53 -2.42 -6.79
CA ASP A 271 19.60 -1.48 -6.49
C ASP A 271 19.70 -1.24 -4.96
N ALA A 272 20.90 -0.85 -4.51
CA ALA A 272 21.15 -0.61 -3.08
C ALA A 272 20.17 0.39 -2.44
N ASP A 273 19.71 1.37 -3.21
CA ASP A 273 18.77 2.41 -2.77
C ASP A 273 17.33 1.89 -2.60
N GLU A 274 17.01 0.75 -3.20
CA GLU A 274 15.69 0.12 -3.11
C GLU A 274 15.58 -0.83 -1.91
N ILE A 275 16.69 -1.17 -1.27
CA ILE A 275 16.75 -2.10 -0.15
C ILE A 275 16.46 -1.33 1.15
N PRO A 276 15.39 -1.68 1.91
CA PRO A 276 15.10 -1.01 3.17
C PRO A 276 16.26 -1.11 4.15
N ALA A 277 16.55 -0.04 4.90
CA ALA A 277 17.60 -0.02 5.92
C ALA A 277 17.42 -1.12 7.00
N ALA A 278 16.19 -1.61 7.21
CA ALA A 278 15.90 -2.74 8.08
C ALA A 278 16.42 -4.09 7.54
N SER A 279 16.76 -4.17 6.26
CA SER A 279 17.22 -5.38 5.58
C SER A 279 18.75 -5.57 5.62
N GLN A 280 19.44 -4.99 6.58
CA GLN A 280 20.91 -4.96 6.65
C GLN A 280 21.57 -6.34 6.59
N LEU A 281 20.90 -7.40 7.05
CA LEU A 281 21.44 -8.75 7.06
C LEU A 281 21.12 -9.55 5.79
N PHE A 282 20.08 -9.17 5.06
CA PHE A 282 19.59 -9.85 3.87
C PHE A 282 19.54 -8.87 2.70
N LYS A 283 20.34 -9.10 1.68
CA LYS A 283 20.40 -8.27 0.48
C LYS A 283 19.86 -9.05 -0.71
N PRO A 284 18.66 -8.73 -1.21
CA PRO A 284 18.16 -9.29 -2.46
C PRO A 284 19.07 -8.81 -3.61
N ILE A 285 19.37 -9.68 -4.55
CA ILE A 285 20.18 -9.38 -5.72
C ILE A 285 19.33 -9.43 -6.98
N SER A 286 18.79 -10.63 -7.30
CA SER A 286 17.98 -10.80 -8.50
C SER A 286 16.85 -11.83 -8.31
N LEU A 287 15.76 -11.63 -9.06
CA LEU A 287 14.67 -12.60 -9.23
C LEU A 287 14.51 -12.86 -10.71
N LYS A 288 14.43 -14.13 -11.11
CA LYS A 288 14.37 -14.55 -12.51
C LYS A 288 13.27 -15.59 -12.71
N ILE A 289 12.56 -15.45 -13.81
CA ILE A 289 11.61 -16.45 -14.32
C ILE A 289 12.31 -17.19 -15.46
N LYS A 290 12.44 -18.48 -15.33
CA LYS A 290 13.12 -19.31 -16.34
C LYS A 290 12.17 -20.36 -16.89
N ASN A 291 12.23 -20.57 -18.19
CA ASN A 291 11.52 -21.65 -18.86
C ASN A 291 12.26 -22.99 -18.67
N ARG A 292 11.69 -24.07 -19.22
CA ARG A 292 12.28 -25.43 -19.18
C ARG A 292 13.71 -25.52 -19.68
N SER A 293 14.14 -24.65 -20.61
CA SER A 293 15.52 -24.61 -21.11
C SER A 293 16.48 -23.79 -20.25
N GLY A 294 16.02 -23.24 -19.12
CA GLY A 294 16.80 -22.38 -18.23
C GLY A 294 16.97 -20.93 -18.73
N LYS A 295 16.32 -20.56 -19.82
CA LYS A 295 16.36 -19.19 -20.35
C LYS A 295 15.42 -18.29 -19.57
N VAL A 296 15.88 -17.09 -19.24
CA VAL A 296 15.04 -16.04 -18.64
C VAL A 296 14.01 -15.57 -19.67
N VAL A 297 12.74 -15.55 -19.27
CA VAL A 297 11.60 -15.22 -20.14
C VAL A 297 10.56 -14.42 -19.39
N ASP A 298 9.81 -13.58 -20.10
CA ASP A 298 8.65 -12.83 -19.61
C ASP A 298 7.30 -13.49 -19.96
N THR A 299 7.38 -14.51 -20.81
CA THR A 299 6.21 -15.30 -21.25
C THR A 299 6.57 -16.78 -21.12
N VAL A 300 5.73 -17.54 -20.44
CA VAL A 300 5.88 -18.97 -20.22
C VAL A 300 4.70 -19.70 -20.83
N ARG A 301 4.92 -20.98 -21.22
CA ARG A 301 3.84 -21.83 -21.70
C ARG A 301 3.24 -22.62 -20.52
N SER A 302 1.92 -22.65 -20.41
CA SER A 302 1.25 -23.36 -19.29
C SER A 302 1.57 -24.84 -19.24
N ILE A 303 1.90 -25.44 -20.38
CA ILE A 303 2.26 -26.86 -20.55
C ILE A 303 3.71 -27.19 -20.21
N GLU A 304 4.49 -26.22 -19.78
CA GLU A 304 5.90 -26.38 -19.42
C GLU A 304 6.13 -25.96 -17.97
N PRO A 305 7.07 -26.61 -17.26
CA PRO A 305 7.46 -26.16 -15.94
C PRO A 305 8.15 -24.79 -15.99
N VAL A 306 7.95 -24.01 -14.94
CA VAL A 306 8.51 -22.67 -14.78
C VAL A 306 9.37 -22.63 -13.53
N THR A 307 10.63 -22.21 -13.66
CA THR A 307 11.53 -22.04 -12.52
C THR A 307 11.56 -20.61 -12.06
N VAL A 308 11.27 -20.40 -10.77
CA VAL A 308 11.48 -19.14 -10.05
C VAL A 308 12.82 -19.23 -9.36
N GLU A 309 13.75 -18.33 -9.70
CA GLU A 309 15.09 -18.28 -9.12
C GLU A 309 15.28 -16.95 -8.39
N PHE A 310 15.58 -17.02 -7.09
CA PHE A 310 15.80 -15.84 -6.24
C PHE A 310 17.21 -15.87 -5.68
N GLU A 311 18.00 -14.85 -5.99
CA GLU A 311 19.40 -14.66 -5.66
C GLU A 311 19.53 -13.60 -4.58
N TYR A 312 20.29 -13.88 -3.52
CA TYR A 312 20.47 -12.98 -2.38
C TYR A 312 21.79 -13.22 -1.66
N GLN A 313 22.21 -12.22 -0.87
CA GLN A 313 23.40 -12.27 -0.03
C GLN A 313 23.00 -12.12 1.44
N LEU A 314 23.68 -12.88 2.32
CA LEU A 314 23.63 -12.73 3.77
C LEU A 314 24.92 -12.12 4.28
N ASP A 315 24.84 -11.03 5.02
CA ASP A 315 26.01 -10.37 5.61
C ASP A 315 26.33 -10.90 7.02
N ALA A 316 25.45 -11.71 7.62
CA ALA A 316 25.67 -12.42 8.87
C ALA A 316 24.88 -13.75 8.88
N PRO A 317 25.25 -14.69 9.75
CA PRO A 317 24.50 -15.94 9.90
C PRO A 317 23.06 -15.69 10.34
N VAL A 318 22.11 -16.41 9.75
CA VAL A 318 20.68 -16.34 10.07
C VAL A 318 20.13 -17.73 10.32
N THR A 319 19.60 -17.97 11.52
CA THR A 319 18.94 -19.21 11.90
C THR A 319 17.43 -19.12 11.65
N GLY A 320 16.83 -20.20 11.16
CA GLY A 320 15.40 -20.28 10.86
C GLY A 320 14.98 -19.38 9.69
N LEU A 321 15.91 -19.03 8.80
CA LEU A 321 15.58 -18.25 7.60
C LEU A 321 14.77 -19.09 6.63
N ARG A 322 13.61 -18.59 6.28
CA ARG A 322 12.78 -19.07 5.17
C ARG A 322 12.73 -18.04 4.07
N VAL A 323 12.91 -18.50 2.86
CA VAL A 323 12.85 -17.71 1.64
C VAL A 323 11.79 -18.31 0.74
N GLY A 324 10.93 -17.47 0.20
CA GLY A 324 9.84 -17.94 -0.65
C GLY A 324 9.24 -16.85 -1.49
N PHE A 325 8.20 -17.22 -2.22
CA PHE A 325 7.49 -16.33 -3.12
C PHE A 325 5.97 -16.49 -3.00
N TYR A 326 5.29 -15.42 -3.37
CA TYR A 326 3.86 -15.38 -3.56
C TYR A 326 3.59 -15.23 -5.05
N LEU A 327 2.72 -16.08 -5.58
CA LEU A 327 2.17 -15.94 -6.91
C LEU A 327 0.78 -15.36 -6.80
N SER A 328 0.52 -14.29 -7.51
CA SER A 328 -0.79 -13.64 -7.56
C SER A 328 -1.23 -13.35 -8.98
N THR A 329 -2.53 -13.23 -9.18
CA THR A 329 -3.09 -12.61 -10.39
C THR A 329 -2.78 -11.12 -10.39
N MET A 330 -2.89 -10.46 -11.55
CA MET A 330 -2.78 -9.01 -11.64
C MET A 330 -3.87 -8.27 -10.84
N ARG A 331 -4.92 -8.97 -10.44
CA ARG A 331 -5.96 -8.44 -9.54
C ARG A 331 -5.58 -8.51 -8.08
N GLY A 332 -4.41 -9.06 -7.73
CA GLY A 332 -3.92 -9.22 -6.35
C GLY A 332 -4.50 -10.43 -5.61
N GLU A 333 -5.15 -11.35 -6.33
CA GLU A 333 -5.62 -12.60 -5.75
C GLU A 333 -4.44 -13.58 -5.68
N TYR A 334 -4.13 -14.08 -4.49
CA TYR A 334 -3.07 -15.08 -4.33
C TYR A 334 -3.49 -16.41 -4.97
N VAL A 335 -2.63 -16.91 -5.85
CA VAL A 335 -2.79 -18.19 -6.55
C VAL A 335 -2.14 -19.30 -5.75
N LEU A 336 -0.91 -19.07 -5.31
CA LEU A 336 -0.16 -19.96 -4.44
C LEU A 336 0.94 -19.20 -3.68
N THR A 337 1.38 -19.81 -2.59
CA THR A 337 2.54 -19.37 -1.80
C THR A 337 3.42 -20.58 -1.58
N SER A 338 4.72 -20.42 -1.72
CA SER A 338 5.69 -21.47 -1.45
C SER A 338 6.95 -20.92 -0.80
N PHE A 339 7.47 -21.67 0.15
CA PHE A 339 8.71 -21.37 0.85
C PHE A 339 9.65 -22.56 0.76
N ASP A 340 10.94 -22.32 0.86
CA ASP A 340 11.97 -23.38 0.91
C ASP A 340 11.84 -24.29 2.15
N THR A 341 11.07 -23.85 3.16
CA THR A 341 10.67 -24.65 4.33
C THR A 341 9.58 -25.69 4.02
N ASP A 342 8.94 -25.64 2.86
CA ASP A 342 7.93 -26.63 2.44
C ASP A 342 8.61 -27.98 2.10
N GLU A 343 9.94 -27.98 1.90
CA GLU A 343 10.76 -29.18 1.76
C GLU A 343 11.58 -29.40 3.06
N PRO A 344 11.12 -30.29 3.98
CA PRO A 344 11.71 -30.45 5.30
C PRO A 344 13.19 -30.80 5.29
N ARG A 345 13.62 -31.66 4.36
CA ARG A 345 15.04 -32.08 4.23
C ARG A 345 15.94 -30.92 3.83
N LEU A 346 15.41 -30.02 2.98
CA LEU A 346 16.12 -28.82 2.54
C LEU A 346 16.25 -27.83 3.70
N PHE A 347 15.16 -27.66 4.47
CA PHE A 347 15.15 -26.78 5.64
C PHE A 347 16.09 -27.27 6.73
N GLU A 348 16.05 -28.55 7.12
CA GLU A 348 16.96 -29.15 8.12
C GLU A 348 18.43 -28.95 7.74
N LYS A 349 18.76 -29.12 6.45
CA LYS A 349 20.13 -28.93 5.95
C LYS A 349 20.58 -27.46 6.01
N HIS A 350 19.65 -26.50 5.92
CA HIS A 350 19.91 -25.07 5.83
C HIS A 350 19.23 -24.27 6.94
N ASP A 351 18.96 -24.90 8.11
CA ASP A 351 18.34 -24.23 9.26
C ASP A 351 19.11 -22.97 9.68
N THR A 352 20.45 -23.05 9.68
CA THR A 352 21.32 -21.89 9.84
C THR A 352 22.07 -21.65 8.55
N ARG A 353 21.81 -20.50 7.90
CA ARG A 353 22.56 -20.04 6.72
C ARG A 353 23.65 -19.09 7.14
N ASN A 354 24.89 -19.43 6.86
CA ASN A 354 26.07 -18.62 7.14
C ASN A 354 26.13 -17.38 6.21
N THR A 355 27.03 -16.45 6.52
CA THR A 355 27.37 -15.36 5.60
C THR A 355 27.77 -15.89 4.24
N GLY A 356 27.20 -15.34 3.18
CA GLY A 356 27.50 -15.81 1.83
C GLY A 356 26.43 -15.45 0.82
N HIS A 357 26.64 -15.90 -0.39
CA HIS A 357 25.80 -15.71 -1.55
C HIS A 357 24.97 -16.96 -1.80
N TYR A 358 23.66 -16.81 -1.98
CA TYR A 358 22.70 -17.89 -2.09
C TYR A 358 21.79 -17.73 -3.30
N ILE A 359 21.35 -18.86 -3.83
CA ILE A 359 20.30 -18.93 -4.84
C ILE A 359 19.27 -19.97 -4.37
N SER A 360 18.02 -19.50 -4.16
CA SER A 360 16.87 -20.38 -3.92
C SER A 360 16.09 -20.57 -5.22
N ARG A 361 15.80 -21.83 -5.57
CA ARG A 361 15.06 -22.21 -6.78
C ARG A 361 13.84 -23.02 -6.42
N ALA A 362 12.70 -22.65 -7.02
CA ALA A 362 11.48 -23.44 -6.96
C ALA A 362 10.95 -23.67 -8.38
N GLU A 363 10.51 -24.89 -8.65
CA GLU A 363 9.89 -25.25 -9.92
C GLU A 363 8.37 -25.34 -9.74
N ILE A 364 7.65 -24.55 -10.52
CA ILE A 364 6.19 -24.65 -10.62
C ILE A 364 5.89 -25.65 -11.74
N PRO A 365 5.16 -26.73 -11.44
CA PRO A 365 4.88 -27.76 -12.42
C PRO A 365 4.11 -27.25 -13.64
N ALA A 366 4.19 -27.95 -14.76
CA ALA A 366 3.34 -27.73 -15.92
C ALA A 366 1.86 -27.91 -15.56
N ASP A 367 0.99 -27.36 -16.39
CA ASP A 367 -0.47 -27.48 -16.29
C ASP A 367 -1.10 -26.90 -15.00
N ILE A 368 -0.44 -25.92 -14.37
CA ILE A 368 -0.99 -25.19 -13.21
C ILE A 368 -1.70 -23.92 -13.65
N PHE A 369 -1.11 -23.17 -14.57
CA PHE A 369 -1.60 -21.84 -14.95
C PHE A 369 -2.70 -21.86 -16.01
N ASN A 370 -3.67 -20.98 -15.86
CA ASN A 370 -4.54 -20.56 -16.95
C ASN A 370 -3.87 -19.43 -17.75
N GLU A 371 -4.43 -19.08 -18.91
CA GLU A 371 -4.01 -17.92 -19.67
C GLU A 371 -4.16 -16.65 -18.85
N GLY A 372 -3.16 -15.80 -18.89
CA GLY A 372 -3.19 -14.51 -18.19
C GLY A 372 -1.83 -13.99 -17.78
N ARG A 373 -1.88 -12.87 -17.10
CA ARG A 373 -0.69 -12.24 -16.54
C ARG A 373 -0.68 -12.44 -15.02
N TYR A 374 0.49 -12.82 -14.50
CA TYR A 374 0.71 -13.14 -13.09
C TYR A 374 1.83 -12.29 -12.54
N SER A 375 1.81 -12.06 -11.22
CA SER A 375 2.87 -11.40 -10.48
C SER A 375 3.49 -12.34 -9.45
N ILE A 376 4.82 -12.26 -9.30
CA ILE A 376 5.55 -12.91 -8.21
C ILE A 376 6.07 -11.85 -7.27
N GLY A 377 5.72 -11.99 -6.00
CA GLY A 377 6.37 -11.31 -4.89
C GLY A 377 7.30 -12.25 -4.15
N VAL A 378 8.30 -11.71 -3.47
CA VAL A 378 9.27 -12.47 -2.68
C VAL A 378 9.26 -12.08 -1.22
N ASN A 379 9.55 -13.02 -0.34
CA ASN A 379 9.64 -12.84 1.10
C ASN A 379 10.85 -13.58 1.66
N ALA A 380 11.58 -12.92 2.56
CA ALA A 380 12.61 -13.52 3.39
C ALA A 380 12.34 -13.16 4.86
N SER A 381 12.14 -14.19 5.69
CA SER A 381 11.78 -14.00 7.11
C SER A 381 12.23 -15.17 7.97
N SER A 382 12.37 -14.93 9.29
CA SER A 382 12.36 -16.00 10.31
C SER A 382 11.02 -15.99 11.00
N PHE A 383 10.32 -17.13 11.05
CA PHE A 383 8.94 -17.23 11.51
C PHE A 383 8.79 -16.76 12.97
N GLY A 384 7.85 -15.85 13.21
CA GLY A 384 7.58 -15.30 14.54
C GLY A 384 8.67 -14.37 15.10
N VAL A 385 9.80 -14.18 14.40
CA VAL A 385 10.96 -13.41 14.86
C VAL A 385 11.10 -12.11 14.08
N ARG A 386 11.36 -12.19 12.77
CA ARG A 386 11.67 -11.01 11.95
C ARG A 386 11.42 -11.24 10.46
N ARG A 387 10.91 -10.20 9.78
CA ARG A 387 10.92 -10.10 8.34
C ARG A 387 12.16 -9.31 7.90
N TYR A 388 12.98 -9.92 7.05
CA TYR A 388 14.20 -9.31 6.52
C TYR A 388 13.93 -8.54 5.23
N PHE A 389 13.14 -9.13 4.32
CA PHE A 389 12.81 -8.50 3.04
C PHE A 389 11.43 -8.95 2.56
N MET A 390 10.74 -8.06 1.84
CA MET A 390 9.49 -8.34 1.14
C MET A 390 9.33 -7.36 -0.02
N ASP A 391 9.03 -7.90 -1.19
CA ASP A 391 8.56 -7.16 -2.37
C ASP A 391 7.35 -7.92 -2.92
N GLU A 392 6.16 -7.36 -2.77
CA GLU A 392 4.89 -8.06 -3.08
C GLU A 392 4.65 -8.23 -4.58
N ASN A 393 5.26 -7.37 -5.41
CA ASN A 393 5.08 -7.37 -6.86
C ASN A 393 6.44 -7.19 -7.55
N ALA A 394 7.39 -8.08 -7.27
CA ALA A 394 8.76 -7.96 -7.74
C ALA A 394 8.88 -8.13 -9.26
N ILE A 395 8.15 -9.08 -9.84
CA ILE A 395 8.19 -9.39 -11.27
C ILE A 395 6.82 -9.86 -11.76
N ALA A 396 6.46 -9.54 -13.01
CA ALA A 396 5.32 -10.16 -13.65
C ALA A 396 5.71 -10.86 -14.95
N PHE A 397 4.93 -11.85 -15.30
CA PHE A 397 5.08 -12.64 -16.49
C PHE A 397 3.74 -13.02 -17.10
N ASN A 398 3.74 -13.35 -18.36
CA ASN A 398 2.55 -13.81 -19.08
C ASN A 398 2.56 -15.33 -19.20
N VAL A 399 1.37 -15.91 -19.17
CA VAL A 399 1.18 -17.34 -19.44
C VAL A 399 0.42 -17.51 -20.74
N ASP A 400 1.03 -18.23 -21.67
CA ASP A 400 0.44 -18.63 -22.92
C ASP A 400 -0.04 -20.10 -22.81
N ILE A 401 -1.28 -20.35 -23.20
CA ILE A 401 -1.89 -21.68 -23.18
C ILE A 401 -1.77 -22.44 -24.51
N THR A 402 -1.01 -21.91 -25.48
CA THR A 402 -0.83 -22.57 -26.77
C THR A 402 -0.33 -23.99 -26.60
N GLY A 403 -1.08 -24.96 -27.13
CA GLY A 403 -0.84 -26.39 -27.00
C GLY A 403 -1.43 -27.03 -25.74
N ALA A 404 -2.11 -26.27 -24.87
CA ALA A 404 -2.75 -26.85 -23.69
C ALA A 404 -3.99 -27.68 -24.08
N PRO A 405 -4.29 -28.80 -23.39
CA PRO A 405 -5.45 -29.61 -23.64
C PRO A 405 -6.75 -28.81 -23.55
N GLY A 406 -7.66 -28.98 -24.52
CA GLY A 406 -8.96 -28.31 -24.53
C GLY A 406 -8.96 -26.90 -25.12
N MET A 407 -7.88 -26.45 -25.78
CA MET A 407 -7.87 -25.21 -26.57
C MET A 407 -8.83 -25.17 -27.73
N GLN A 408 -9.25 -26.34 -28.23
CA GLN A 408 -10.23 -26.44 -29.29
C GLN A 408 -11.64 -25.98 -28.86
N TRP A 409 -11.89 -25.84 -27.57
CA TRP A 409 -13.14 -25.31 -27.04
C TRP A 409 -13.06 -23.79 -26.98
N THR A 410 -14.04 -23.13 -27.55
CA THR A 410 -14.07 -21.67 -27.72
C THR A 410 -14.33 -20.91 -26.44
N GLU A 411 -14.71 -21.55 -25.34
CA GLU A 411 -15.01 -20.89 -24.08
C GLU A 411 -13.77 -20.78 -23.20
N PRO A 412 -13.39 -19.55 -22.77
CA PRO A 412 -12.32 -19.36 -21.82
C PRO A 412 -12.61 -20.07 -20.49
N ARG A 413 -11.65 -20.79 -19.95
CA ARG A 413 -11.79 -21.36 -18.61
C ARG A 413 -11.73 -20.25 -17.57
N VAL A 414 -12.64 -20.28 -16.61
CA VAL A 414 -12.71 -19.33 -15.51
C VAL A 414 -11.68 -19.69 -14.44
N GLY A 415 -11.03 -18.67 -13.86
CA GLY A 415 -10.09 -18.81 -12.74
C GLY A 415 -8.63 -18.79 -13.15
N PRO A 416 -7.73 -18.52 -12.17
CA PRO A 416 -6.30 -18.33 -12.41
C PRO A 416 -5.55 -19.66 -12.55
N VAL A 417 -6.12 -20.78 -12.13
CA VAL A 417 -5.49 -22.10 -12.20
C VAL A 417 -6.25 -23.03 -13.12
N ARG A 418 -5.50 -23.89 -13.80
CA ARG A 418 -6.01 -24.84 -14.77
C ARG A 418 -5.32 -26.21 -14.62
N PRO A 419 -5.36 -26.83 -13.44
CA PRO A 419 -4.68 -28.09 -13.22
C PRO A 419 -5.26 -29.17 -14.14
N ARG A 420 -4.40 -30.05 -14.61
CA ARG A 420 -4.80 -31.22 -15.36
C ARG A 420 -5.30 -32.29 -14.39
N LEU A 421 -6.62 -32.50 -14.35
CA LEU A 421 -7.24 -33.51 -13.50
C LEU A 421 -7.47 -34.80 -14.28
N ASN A 422 -7.40 -35.94 -13.59
CA ASN A 422 -7.72 -37.26 -14.15
C ASN A 422 -9.20 -37.51 -13.98
N TRP A 423 -9.96 -37.39 -15.08
CA TRP A 423 -11.40 -37.69 -15.12
C TRP A 423 -11.63 -39.15 -15.42
N LYS A 424 -12.57 -39.77 -14.69
CA LYS A 424 -13.15 -41.09 -15.02
C LYS A 424 -14.61 -40.89 -15.29
N ILE A 425 -15.12 -41.52 -16.35
CA ILE A 425 -16.53 -41.47 -16.73
C ILE A 425 -17.03 -42.90 -16.64
N GLU A 426 -18.02 -43.14 -15.79
CA GLU A 426 -18.71 -44.44 -15.66
C GLU A 426 -20.18 -44.24 -15.97
N LYS A 427 -20.71 -45.09 -16.84
CA LYS A 427 -22.14 -45.13 -17.10
C LYS A 427 -22.79 -45.98 -16.01
N LEU A 428 -23.73 -45.40 -15.26
CA LEU A 428 -24.58 -46.12 -14.34
C LEU A 428 -25.85 -46.52 -15.12
N ASP A 429 -26.06 -47.85 -15.30
CA ASP A 429 -27.24 -48.38 -15.98
C ASP A 429 -28.51 -48.18 -15.15
#